data_9c19a40cd77721565b7ae61eca669bdc
#
_entry.id   9c19a40cd77721565b7ae61eca669bdc
#
_cell.length_a   1.000
_cell.length_b   1.000
_cell.length_c   1.000
_cell.angle_alpha   90.00
_cell.angle_beta   90.00
_cell.angle_gamma   90.00
#
_symmetry.space_group_name_H-M   'P 1'
#
loop_
_entity.id
_entity.type
_entity.pdbx_description
1 polymer ?
#
loop_
_entity_poly.entity_id
_entity_poly.type
_entity_poly.pdbx_seq_one_letter_code
_entity_poly.pdbx_strand_id
1 'polypeptide(L)'
;MLAIICALALNRAIGYNNKLLYYLSADLKRFKSLTTGNTIIMGRRTFESLPKGALPNRRNIVLSRRKDAAFEGAEVFASLDEALAATKPGEDVFVLGGESVYAEAMSRADRLYLTHVEATPEAADAFFPEINEADWSLQHTERHDADEKNVVPFTFADYVRQGEKK
;
A
#
# COMPACT_ATOMS: atom_id res chain seq x y z
N MET A 1 -6.41 8.32 -10.52
CA MET A 1 -6.97 7.29 -9.60
C MET A 1 -6.03 7.14 -8.43
N LEU A 2 -6.56 7.18 -7.23
CA LEU A 2 -5.76 6.94 -6.02
C LEU A 2 -6.14 5.59 -5.45
N ALA A 3 -5.15 4.73 -5.28
CA ALA A 3 -5.36 3.39 -4.76
C ALA A 3 -4.45 3.15 -3.56
N ILE A 4 -4.90 2.26 -2.68
CA ILE A 4 -4.09 1.75 -1.58
C ILE A 4 -3.76 0.31 -1.92
N ILE A 5 -2.49 -0.07 -1.73
CA ILE A 5 -2.05 -1.43 -1.95
C ILE A 5 -1.36 -1.93 -0.68
N CYS A 6 -1.79 -3.09 -0.18
CA CYS A 6 -1.33 -3.57 1.12
C CYS A 6 -1.59 -5.06 1.30
N ALA A 7 -0.66 -5.74 1.98
CA ALA A 7 -0.87 -7.10 2.45
C ALA A 7 -1.10 -7.00 3.96
N LEU A 8 -2.19 -7.60 4.45
CA LEU A 8 -2.55 -7.53 5.86
C LEU A 8 -2.97 -8.89 6.38
N ALA A 9 -2.63 -9.14 7.65
CA ALA A 9 -2.94 -10.39 8.33
C ALA A 9 -4.40 -10.39 8.80
N LEU A 10 -4.83 -11.48 9.41
CA LEU A 10 -6.22 -11.62 9.88
C LEU A 10 -6.61 -10.54 10.89
N ASN A 11 -5.65 -10.09 11.72
CA ASN A 11 -5.88 -9.02 12.67
C ASN A 11 -5.53 -7.64 12.11
N ARG A 12 -5.42 -7.52 10.80
CA ARG A 12 -5.04 -6.31 10.07
C ARG A 12 -3.59 -5.87 10.32
N ALA A 13 -2.75 -6.74 10.88
CA ALA A 13 -1.35 -6.43 11.09
C ALA A 13 -0.63 -6.32 9.74
N ILE A 14 0.23 -5.32 9.60
CA ILE A 14 0.95 -5.08 8.35
C ILE A 14 2.45 -5.04 8.52
N GLY A 15 2.95 -4.83 9.73
CA GLY A 15 4.39 -4.73 9.93
C GLY A 15 4.82 -4.92 11.35
N TYR A 16 6.11 -5.17 11.49
CA TYR A 16 6.77 -5.25 12.78
C TYR A 16 8.20 -4.77 12.60
N ASN A 17 8.64 -3.85 13.45
CA ASN A 17 10.02 -3.37 13.44
C ASN A 17 10.41 -2.82 12.08
N ASN A 18 9.48 -2.11 11.43
CA ASN A 18 9.66 -1.49 10.13
C ASN A 18 9.91 -2.50 9.00
N LYS A 19 9.39 -3.72 9.14
CA LYS A 19 9.53 -4.76 8.11
C LYS A 19 8.19 -5.37 7.80
N LEU A 20 8.05 -5.90 6.59
CA LEU A 20 6.87 -6.65 6.21
C LEU A 20 6.78 -7.92 7.04
N LEU A 21 5.56 -8.34 7.35
CA LEU A 21 5.33 -9.57 8.11
C LEU A 21 5.46 -10.81 7.25
N TYR A 22 5.01 -10.73 6.00
CA TYR A 22 5.01 -11.89 5.10
C TYR A 22 5.56 -11.51 3.74
N TYR A 23 6.51 -12.28 3.25
CA TYR A 23 7.06 -12.11 1.91
C TYR A 23 6.50 -13.23 1.04
N LEU A 24 5.43 -12.91 0.31
CA LEU A 24 4.76 -13.85 -0.57
C LEU A 24 5.13 -13.52 -2.01
N SER A 25 5.72 -14.50 -2.70
CA SER A 25 6.21 -14.28 -4.05
C SER A 25 5.12 -13.78 -4.99
N ALA A 26 3.93 -14.37 -4.91
CA ALA A 26 2.81 -13.97 -5.76
C ALA A 26 2.38 -12.54 -5.46
N ASP A 27 2.40 -12.15 -4.19
CA ASP A 27 2.03 -10.80 -3.78
C ASP A 27 3.02 -9.78 -4.31
N LEU A 28 4.31 -10.09 -4.23
CA LEU A 28 5.34 -9.17 -4.72
C LEU A 28 5.26 -9.02 -6.23
N LYS A 29 4.93 -10.09 -6.95
CA LYS A 29 4.75 -10.01 -8.40
C LYS A 29 3.54 -9.16 -8.76
N ARG A 30 2.45 -9.32 -8.04
CA ARG A 30 1.24 -8.52 -8.28
C ARG A 30 1.52 -7.05 -7.99
N PHE A 31 2.20 -6.77 -6.89
CA PHE A 31 2.60 -5.42 -6.52
C PHE A 31 3.39 -4.76 -7.65
N LYS A 32 4.38 -5.47 -8.17
CA LYS A 32 5.20 -4.95 -9.25
C LYS A 32 4.37 -4.71 -10.52
N SER A 33 3.48 -5.64 -10.82
CA SER A 33 2.63 -5.52 -12.00
C SER A 33 1.70 -4.31 -11.93
N LEU A 34 1.10 -4.08 -10.76
CA LEU A 34 0.16 -2.97 -10.58
C LEU A 34 0.84 -1.62 -10.57
N THR A 35 2.03 -1.53 -9.98
CA THR A 35 2.66 -0.23 -9.73
C THR A 35 3.65 0.21 -10.81
N THR A 36 4.22 -0.71 -11.59
CA THR A 36 5.21 -0.35 -12.60
C THR A 36 4.61 0.61 -13.64
N GLY A 37 5.33 1.69 -13.90
CA GLY A 37 4.85 2.72 -14.82
C GLY A 37 3.98 3.76 -14.17
N ASN A 38 3.70 3.61 -12.88
CA ASN A 38 2.81 4.50 -12.15
C ASN A 38 3.53 5.21 -11.01
N THR A 39 2.79 5.96 -10.22
CA THR A 39 3.33 6.74 -9.10
C THR A 39 3.05 6.01 -7.80
N ILE A 40 4.05 5.97 -6.92
CA ILE A 40 3.90 5.36 -5.60
C ILE A 40 4.21 6.40 -4.53
N ILE A 41 3.41 6.41 -3.47
CA ILE A 41 3.57 7.32 -2.33
C ILE A 41 3.75 6.49 -1.07
N MET A 42 4.73 6.89 -0.24
CA MET A 42 5.00 6.17 0.99
C MET A 42 5.55 7.13 2.03
N GLY A 43 5.42 6.76 3.30
CA GLY A 43 6.07 7.50 4.37
C GLY A 43 7.55 7.20 4.41
N ARG A 44 8.29 8.01 5.19
CA ARG A 44 9.74 7.88 5.27
C ARG A 44 10.19 6.49 5.72
N ARG A 45 9.54 5.95 6.76
CA ARG A 45 9.95 4.64 7.28
C ARG A 45 9.74 3.53 6.28
N THR A 46 8.67 3.62 5.49
CA THR A 46 8.43 2.63 4.44
C THR A 46 9.52 2.69 3.39
N PHE A 47 9.92 3.91 2.98
CA PHE A 47 11.02 4.05 2.03
C PHE A 47 12.30 3.46 2.59
N GLU A 48 12.60 3.74 3.86
CA GLU A 48 13.81 3.24 4.50
C GLU A 48 13.82 1.71 4.63
N SER A 49 12.65 1.08 4.58
CA SER A 49 12.55 -0.38 4.64
C SER A 49 12.82 -1.05 3.30
N LEU A 50 12.87 -0.28 2.21
CA LEU A 50 13.11 -0.85 0.89
C LEU A 50 14.58 -1.22 0.77
N PRO A 51 14.89 -2.50 0.44
CA PRO A 51 16.29 -2.96 0.45
C PRO A 51 17.20 -2.20 -0.51
N LYS A 52 16.65 -1.75 -1.64
CA LYS A 52 17.43 -1.08 -2.68
C LYS A 52 16.98 0.36 -2.93
N GLY A 53 16.24 0.93 -1.99
CA GLY A 53 15.77 2.30 -2.12
C GLY A 53 14.65 2.44 -3.13
N ALA A 54 14.66 3.56 -3.89
CA ALA A 54 13.58 3.85 -4.83
C ALA A 54 13.33 2.70 -5.79
N LEU A 55 12.05 2.40 -6.03
CA LEU A 55 11.67 1.32 -6.91
C LEU A 55 11.78 1.77 -8.37
N PRO A 56 12.39 0.94 -9.23
CA PRO A 56 12.60 1.36 -10.63
C PRO A 56 11.32 1.43 -11.42
N ASN A 57 11.34 2.27 -12.46
CA ASN A 57 10.23 2.40 -13.42
C ASN A 57 8.94 2.91 -12.77
N ARG A 58 9.06 3.63 -11.66
CA ARG A 58 7.94 4.24 -10.96
C ARG A 58 8.35 5.60 -10.46
N ARG A 59 7.40 6.52 -10.40
CA ARG A 59 7.64 7.79 -9.75
C ARG A 59 7.53 7.57 -8.26
N ASN A 60 8.63 7.74 -7.53
CA ASN A 60 8.67 7.51 -6.09
C ASN A 60 8.45 8.83 -5.36
N ILE A 61 7.48 8.86 -4.45
CA ILE A 61 7.19 10.02 -3.62
C ILE A 61 7.25 9.60 -2.17
N VAL A 62 8.04 10.33 -1.38
CA VAL A 62 8.18 10.07 0.05
C VAL A 62 7.59 11.26 0.81
N LEU A 63 6.76 10.96 1.82
CA LEU A 63 6.19 12.00 2.67
C LEU A 63 7.07 12.18 3.89
N SER A 64 7.54 13.41 4.10
CA SER A 64 8.38 13.75 5.25
C SER A 64 8.19 15.22 5.58
N ARG A 65 8.04 15.52 6.88
CA ARG A 65 7.90 16.89 7.31
C ARG A 65 9.24 17.60 7.49
N ARG A 66 10.35 16.87 7.35
CA ARG A 66 11.68 17.46 7.48
C ARG A 66 11.99 18.23 6.21
N LYS A 67 12.25 19.53 6.36
CA LYS A 67 12.44 20.41 5.21
C LYS A 67 13.69 20.06 4.39
N ASP A 68 14.69 19.52 5.05
CA ASP A 68 15.96 19.18 4.41
C ASP A 68 16.04 17.70 4.03
N ALA A 69 14.92 16.97 4.13
CA ALA A 69 14.94 15.55 3.83
C ALA A 69 15.16 15.33 2.34
N ALA A 70 15.99 14.35 2.02
CA ALA A 70 16.27 13.96 0.64
C ALA A 70 16.41 12.44 0.60
N PHE A 71 15.81 11.85 -0.40
CA PHE A 71 15.85 10.39 -0.59
C PHE A 71 16.18 10.15 -2.05
N GLU A 72 17.29 9.47 -2.29
CA GLU A 72 17.78 9.26 -3.64
C GLU A 72 16.72 8.57 -4.50
N GLY A 73 16.43 9.17 -5.66
CA GLY A 73 15.48 8.61 -6.60
C GLY A 73 14.03 8.90 -6.28
N ALA A 74 13.76 9.74 -5.27
CA ALA A 74 12.39 10.04 -4.84
C ALA A 74 12.20 11.55 -4.71
N GLU A 75 10.94 11.97 -4.91
CA GLU A 75 10.52 13.33 -4.61
C GLU A 75 10.00 13.35 -3.18
N VAL A 76 10.11 14.49 -2.51
CA VAL A 76 9.69 14.63 -1.11
C VAL A 76 8.61 15.70 -1.00
N PHE A 77 7.53 15.37 -0.32
CA PHE A 77 6.45 16.30 -0.02
C PHE A 77 6.13 16.23 1.46
N ALA A 78 5.65 17.31 2.02
CA ALA A 78 5.38 17.39 3.45
C ALA A 78 4.09 16.66 3.85
N SER A 79 3.15 16.49 2.92
CA SER A 79 1.86 15.89 3.23
C SER A 79 1.32 15.12 2.04
N LEU A 80 0.33 14.26 2.31
CA LEU A 80 -0.36 13.56 1.23
C LEU A 80 -1.07 14.56 0.31
N ASP A 81 -1.67 15.60 0.88
CA ASP A 81 -2.34 16.62 0.06
C ASP A 81 -1.39 17.27 -0.92
N GLU A 82 -0.20 17.65 -0.45
CA GLU A 82 0.79 18.27 -1.33
C GLU A 82 1.24 17.31 -2.42
N ALA A 83 1.46 16.05 -2.05
CA ALA A 83 1.88 15.05 -3.02
C ALA A 83 0.82 14.85 -4.10
N LEU A 84 -0.44 14.75 -3.70
CA LEU A 84 -1.52 14.54 -4.65
C LEU A 84 -1.72 15.76 -5.55
N ALA A 85 -1.49 16.97 -5.03
CA ALA A 85 -1.57 18.17 -5.83
C ALA A 85 -0.50 18.21 -6.92
N ALA A 86 0.59 17.46 -6.73
CA ALA A 86 1.67 17.39 -7.70
C ALA A 86 1.47 16.29 -8.75
N THR A 87 0.36 15.55 -8.67
CA THR A 87 0.03 14.53 -9.67
C THR A 87 -0.88 15.13 -10.73
N LYS A 88 -0.91 14.49 -11.89
CA LYS A 88 -1.69 14.98 -13.02
C LYS A 88 -3.02 14.24 -13.13
N PRO A 89 -4.04 14.87 -13.73
CA PRO A 89 -5.28 14.15 -14.01
C PRO A 89 -4.98 12.90 -14.83
N GLY A 90 -5.61 11.79 -14.43
CA GLY A 90 -5.39 10.52 -15.12
C GLY A 90 -4.17 9.75 -14.66
N GLU A 91 -3.35 10.33 -13.80
CA GLU A 91 -2.20 9.62 -13.24
C GLU A 91 -2.69 8.63 -12.18
N ASP A 92 -2.18 7.38 -12.24
CA ASP A 92 -2.54 6.38 -11.25
C ASP A 92 -1.51 6.40 -10.13
N VAL A 93 -2.00 6.49 -8.89
CA VAL A 93 -1.18 6.67 -7.71
C VAL A 93 -1.50 5.56 -6.71
N PHE A 94 -0.46 4.92 -6.18
CA PHE A 94 -0.59 3.82 -5.22
C PHE A 94 0.08 4.20 -3.91
N VAL A 95 -0.66 4.09 -2.81
CA VAL A 95 -0.12 4.35 -1.47
C VAL A 95 0.38 3.04 -0.89
N LEU A 96 1.65 3.02 -0.50
CA LEU A 96 2.34 1.82 -0.03
C LEU A 96 2.44 1.70 1.48
N GLY A 97 2.08 2.74 2.22
CA GLY A 97 2.17 2.71 3.67
C GLY A 97 3.03 3.85 4.18
N GLY A 98 3.35 3.90 5.42
CA GLY A 98 2.94 2.94 6.45
C GLY A 98 1.58 3.22 7.07
N GLU A 99 1.45 2.83 8.32
CA GLU A 99 0.17 2.86 9.01
C GLU A 99 -0.51 4.23 8.97
N SER A 100 0.21 5.29 9.28
CA SER A 100 -0.38 6.62 9.31
C SER A 100 -0.76 7.11 7.91
N VAL A 101 0.03 6.77 6.90
CA VAL A 101 -0.27 7.18 5.53
C VAL A 101 -1.48 6.43 5.02
N TYR A 102 -1.60 5.13 5.34
CA TYR A 102 -2.80 4.37 5.00
C TYR A 102 -4.05 5.00 5.64
N ALA A 103 -3.95 5.37 6.92
CA ALA A 103 -5.09 5.96 7.62
C ALA A 103 -5.54 7.25 6.95
N GLU A 104 -4.57 8.06 6.54
CA GLU A 104 -4.85 9.32 5.87
C GLU A 104 -5.47 9.09 4.49
N ALA A 105 -4.97 8.10 3.77
CA ALA A 105 -5.41 7.84 2.40
C ALA A 105 -6.78 7.17 2.34
N MET A 106 -7.22 6.50 3.40
CA MET A 106 -8.49 5.77 3.38
C MET A 106 -9.70 6.63 3.04
N SER A 107 -9.70 7.89 3.46
CA SER A 107 -10.83 8.78 3.18
C SER A 107 -10.80 9.32 1.75
N ARG A 108 -9.70 9.11 1.03
CA ARG A 108 -9.51 9.72 -0.29
C ARG A 108 -9.33 8.71 -1.41
N ALA A 109 -9.03 7.46 -1.09
CA ALA A 109 -8.72 6.45 -2.10
C ALA A 109 -9.97 6.04 -2.88
N ASP A 110 -9.75 5.75 -4.15
CA ASP A 110 -10.81 5.27 -5.05
C ASP A 110 -10.88 3.75 -5.05
N ARG A 111 -9.74 3.09 -4.81
CA ARG A 111 -9.63 1.64 -4.86
C ARG A 111 -8.71 1.12 -3.76
N LEU A 112 -8.98 -0.13 -3.35
CA LEU A 112 -8.09 -0.86 -2.46
C LEU A 112 -7.68 -2.14 -3.18
N TYR A 113 -6.38 -2.38 -3.24
CA TYR A 113 -5.83 -3.64 -3.73
C TYR A 113 -5.20 -4.33 -2.54
N LEU A 114 -5.94 -5.21 -1.90
CA LEU A 114 -5.51 -5.83 -0.66
C LEU A 114 -5.15 -7.29 -0.86
N THR A 115 -4.19 -7.76 -0.07
CA THR A 115 -3.86 -9.17 0.02
C THR A 115 -4.15 -9.58 1.46
N HIS A 116 -5.22 -10.36 1.63
CA HIS A 116 -5.61 -10.85 2.95
C HIS A 116 -4.84 -12.13 3.23
N VAL A 117 -3.91 -12.07 4.15
CA VAL A 117 -3.06 -13.20 4.51
C VAL A 117 -3.75 -14.01 5.61
N GLU A 118 -3.88 -15.33 5.40
CA GLU A 118 -4.60 -16.19 6.33
C GLU A 118 -3.66 -16.63 7.47
N ALA A 119 -3.22 -15.66 8.25
CA ALA A 119 -2.34 -15.90 9.39
C ALA A 119 -2.44 -14.72 10.34
N THR A 120 -2.07 -14.97 11.59
CA THR A 120 -1.96 -13.92 12.61
C THR A 120 -0.53 -13.96 13.14
N PRO A 121 0.24 -12.88 13.02
CA PRO A 121 1.62 -12.90 13.49
C PRO A 121 1.69 -12.89 15.00
N GLU A 122 2.81 -13.41 15.54
CA GLU A 122 3.03 -13.39 16.99
C GLU A 122 3.27 -11.97 17.49
N ALA A 123 3.85 -11.11 16.67
CA ALA A 123 4.11 -9.74 17.04
C ALA A 123 3.84 -8.82 15.86
N ALA A 124 3.28 -7.65 16.14
CA ALA A 124 3.06 -6.64 15.12
C ALA A 124 2.98 -5.30 15.83
N ASP A 125 3.44 -4.24 15.16
CA ASP A 125 3.38 -2.90 15.71
C ASP A 125 2.78 -1.89 14.74
N ALA A 126 2.33 -2.36 13.58
CA ALA A 126 1.65 -1.50 12.60
C ALA A 126 0.46 -2.27 12.04
N PHE A 127 -0.67 -1.57 11.87
CA PHE A 127 -1.92 -2.18 11.46
C PHE A 127 -2.59 -1.35 10.39
N PHE A 128 -3.28 -2.05 9.49
CA PHE A 128 -4.10 -1.40 8.48
C PHE A 128 -5.36 -0.84 9.15
N PRO A 129 -5.86 0.33 8.71
CA PRO A 129 -7.08 0.88 9.30
C PRO A 129 -8.27 -0.03 9.05
N GLU A 130 -9.31 0.12 9.88
CA GLU A 130 -10.53 -0.63 9.69
C GLU A 130 -11.15 -0.32 8.34
N ILE A 131 -11.70 -1.34 7.71
CA ILE A 131 -12.35 -1.21 6.41
C ILE A 131 -13.85 -1.19 6.66
N ASN A 132 -14.48 -0.03 6.43
CA ASN A 132 -15.92 0.09 6.60
C ASN A 132 -16.60 -0.47 5.35
N GLU A 133 -17.28 -1.60 5.51
CA GLU A 133 -17.92 -2.27 4.38
C GLU A 133 -18.96 -1.42 3.69
N ALA A 134 -19.51 -0.43 4.39
CA ALA A 134 -20.48 0.48 3.77
C ALA A 134 -19.82 1.39 2.73
N ASP A 135 -18.52 1.61 2.82
CA ASP A 135 -17.79 2.50 1.93
C ASP A 135 -17.18 1.79 0.74
N TRP A 136 -17.10 0.47 0.77
CA TRP A 136 -16.34 -0.28 -0.23
C TRP A 136 -17.13 -1.42 -0.82
N SER A 137 -17.02 -1.59 -2.14
CA SER A 137 -17.65 -2.68 -2.88
C SER A 137 -16.58 -3.64 -3.36
N LEU A 138 -16.69 -4.90 -2.94
CA LEU A 138 -15.74 -5.93 -3.37
C LEU A 138 -16.02 -6.29 -4.83
N GLN A 139 -15.01 -6.13 -5.69
CA GLN A 139 -15.15 -6.35 -7.11
C GLN A 139 -14.56 -7.67 -7.57
N HIS A 140 -13.51 -8.14 -6.90
CA HIS A 140 -12.80 -9.33 -7.35
C HIS A 140 -12.05 -9.96 -6.20
N THR A 141 -12.06 -11.29 -6.14
CA THR A 141 -11.22 -12.03 -5.19
C THR A 141 -10.55 -13.18 -5.91
N GLU A 142 -9.36 -13.53 -5.42
CA GLU A 142 -8.60 -14.64 -5.97
C GLU A 142 -7.81 -15.28 -4.84
N ARG A 143 -8.27 -16.46 -4.40
CA ARG A 143 -7.61 -17.15 -3.29
C ARG A 143 -6.49 -18.06 -3.79
N HIS A 144 -5.40 -18.10 -3.05
CA HIS A 144 -4.25 -18.96 -3.34
C HIS A 144 -3.88 -19.76 -2.10
N ASP A 145 -3.65 -21.06 -2.29
CA ASP A 145 -3.14 -21.91 -1.22
C ASP A 145 -1.66 -21.66 -1.01
N ALA A 146 -1.17 -22.02 0.18
CA ALA A 146 0.27 -21.98 0.45
C ALA A 146 1.00 -22.93 -0.48
N ASP A 147 2.23 -22.56 -0.84
CA ASP A 147 3.09 -23.41 -1.65
C ASP A 147 4.55 -23.14 -1.30
N GLU A 148 5.48 -23.63 -2.10
CA GLU A 148 6.91 -23.51 -1.81
C GLU A 148 7.37 -22.05 -1.74
N LYS A 149 6.75 -21.18 -2.49
CA LYS A 149 7.16 -19.76 -2.57
C LYS A 149 6.25 -18.85 -1.77
N ASN A 150 5.13 -19.36 -1.29
CA ASN A 150 4.14 -18.57 -0.55
C ASN A 150 3.77 -19.39 0.68
N VAL A 151 4.35 -19.01 1.82
CA VAL A 151 4.35 -19.87 3.02
C VAL A 151 3.00 -19.95 3.72
N VAL A 152 2.05 -19.09 3.39
CA VAL A 152 0.71 -19.11 3.98
C VAL A 152 -0.31 -18.85 2.87
N PRO A 153 -1.56 -19.34 3.05
CA PRO A 153 -2.61 -19.01 2.09
C PRO A 153 -2.96 -17.53 2.14
N PHE A 154 -3.43 -17.01 1.04
CA PHE A 154 -3.79 -15.59 0.97
C PHE A 154 -4.84 -15.39 -0.12
N THR A 155 -5.52 -14.23 -0.06
CA THR A 155 -6.54 -13.87 -1.03
C THR A 155 -6.29 -12.45 -1.52
N PHE A 156 -6.17 -12.29 -2.83
CA PHE A 156 -6.19 -10.96 -3.42
C PHE A 156 -7.64 -10.48 -3.42
N ALA A 157 -7.85 -9.24 -3.01
CA ALA A 157 -9.20 -8.67 -2.97
C ALA A 157 -9.14 -7.24 -3.45
N ASP A 158 -9.93 -6.93 -4.47
CA ASP A 158 -9.97 -5.59 -5.06
C ASP A 158 -11.29 -4.94 -4.70
N TYR A 159 -11.21 -3.73 -4.16
CA TYR A 159 -12.39 -2.98 -3.73
C TYR A 159 -12.47 -1.64 -4.47
N VAL A 160 -13.69 -1.19 -4.71
CA VAL A 160 -13.95 0.12 -5.29
C VAL A 160 -14.82 0.89 -4.31
N ARG A 161 -14.55 2.19 -4.15
CA ARG A 161 -15.35 3.02 -3.27
C ARG A 161 -16.78 3.08 -3.80
N GLN A 162 -17.74 2.91 -2.90
CA GLN A 162 -19.15 2.96 -3.29
C GLN A 162 -19.86 4.11 -2.60
N GLY A 163 -21.07 4.38 -3.06
CA GLY A 163 -21.93 5.36 -2.42
C GLY A 163 -21.79 6.77 -2.91
N GLU A 164 -20.77 7.06 -3.67
CA GLU A 164 -20.52 8.41 -4.19
C GLU A 164 -21.05 8.58 -5.60
N LYS A 165 -22.30 8.35 -5.76
CA LYS A 165 -22.93 8.49 -7.08
C LYS A 165 -23.34 9.93 -7.30
N LYS A 166 -22.83 10.52 -8.31
CA LYS A 166 -23.17 11.88 -8.67
C LYS A 166 -23.74 11.95 -10.04
#